data_4c9bf93af83349175bf412ec7c37eb1a
#
_entry.id   4c9bf93af83349175bf412ec7c37eb1a
#
_cell.length_a   1.000
_cell.length_b   1.000
_cell.length_c   1.000
_cell.angle_alpha   90.00
_cell.angle_beta   90.00
_cell.angle_gamma   90.00
#
_symmetry.space_group_name_H-M   'P 1'
#
loop_
_entity.id
_entity.type
_entity.pdbx_description
1 polymer ?
#
loop_
_entity_poly.entity_id
_entity_poly.type
_entity_poly.pdbx_seq_one_letter_code
_entity_poly.pdbx_strand_id
1 'polypeptide(L)'
;MSEVIVITSGKGGVGKTTTTANIGTGLAKLDKKVVMIDTDIGLRNLDVVMGLENRIVYNLVDVVEGNCRLKQALIKDKRYSNLFLLPSAQTRDKSSVSPEQMKKLVDELRTEFDYILLDCPAGIEQGFKNAIAGADRAIIVTTPEVSAIRDADRIIGLLEAEELKKIELVINRIRMDMVKRGDMMSVEDVVDI
;
A
#
# COMPACT_ATOMS: atom_id res chain seq x y z
N MET A 1 6.33 -13.76 -13.50
CA MET A 1 7.30 -13.21 -12.52
C MET A 1 6.48 -12.37 -11.56
N SER A 2 6.56 -12.61 -10.26
CA SER A 2 5.80 -11.87 -9.24
C SER A 2 6.37 -10.47 -9.06
N GLU A 3 5.51 -9.45 -8.89
CA GLU A 3 5.93 -8.07 -8.62
C GLU A 3 5.35 -7.57 -7.30
N VAL A 4 6.19 -6.95 -6.47
CA VAL A 4 5.82 -6.36 -5.17
C VAL A 4 5.79 -4.85 -5.30
N ILE A 5 4.63 -4.27 -5.06
CA ILE A 5 4.38 -2.83 -5.21
C ILE A 5 3.99 -2.26 -3.85
N VAL A 6 4.78 -1.34 -3.31
CA VAL A 6 4.38 -0.56 -2.14
C VAL A 6 3.61 0.67 -2.57
N ILE A 7 2.45 0.89 -1.98
CA ILE A 7 1.65 2.10 -2.15
C ILE A 7 1.83 2.95 -0.90
N THR A 8 2.40 4.12 -1.04
CA THR A 8 2.78 5.00 0.08
C THR A 8 2.36 6.45 -0.15
N SER A 9 2.47 7.26 0.89
CA SER A 9 2.22 8.71 0.83
C SER A 9 2.91 9.41 1.98
N GLY A 10 3.36 10.63 1.77
CA GLY A 10 3.94 11.46 2.83
C GLY A 10 2.87 12.02 3.79
N LYS A 11 1.62 12.16 3.31
CA LYS A 11 0.51 12.77 4.07
C LYS A 11 -0.67 11.79 4.19
N GLY A 12 -1.33 11.79 5.35
CA GLY A 12 -2.58 11.04 5.54
C GLY A 12 -3.75 11.63 4.75
N GLY A 13 -4.72 10.77 4.39
CA GLY A 13 -5.95 11.21 3.75
C GLY A 13 -5.86 11.54 2.25
N VAL A 14 -4.72 11.32 1.57
CA VAL A 14 -4.55 11.58 0.13
C VAL A 14 -5.21 10.52 -0.77
N GLY A 15 -5.69 9.40 -0.20
CA GLY A 15 -6.37 8.33 -0.93
C GLY A 15 -5.53 7.10 -1.21
N LYS A 16 -4.45 6.88 -0.48
CA LYS A 16 -3.53 5.75 -0.61
C LYS A 16 -4.25 4.39 -0.53
N THR A 17 -4.96 4.10 0.55
CA THR A 17 -5.70 2.84 0.76
C THR A 17 -6.75 2.61 -0.33
N THR A 18 -7.48 3.66 -0.74
CA THR A 18 -8.42 3.60 -1.87
C THR A 18 -7.70 3.25 -3.17
N THR A 19 -6.53 3.83 -3.42
CA THR A 19 -5.71 3.53 -4.60
C THR A 19 -5.25 2.08 -4.57
N THR A 20 -4.77 1.58 -3.42
CA THR A 20 -4.38 0.18 -3.24
C THR A 20 -5.54 -0.77 -3.58
N ALA A 21 -6.72 -0.54 -3.02
CA ALA A 21 -7.91 -1.35 -3.25
C ALA A 21 -8.34 -1.36 -4.73
N ASN A 22 -8.28 -0.20 -5.40
CA ASN A 22 -8.64 -0.08 -6.82
C ASN A 22 -7.61 -0.73 -7.75
N ILE A 23 -6.31 -0.58 -7.50
CA ILE A 23 -5.26 -1.25 -8.28
C ILE A 23 -5.40 -2.76 -8.12
N GLY A 24 -5.54 -3.27 -6.88
CA GLY A 24 -5.70 -4.70 -6.63
C GLY A 24 -6.92 -5.28 -7.32
N THR A 25 -8.07 -4.57 -7.25
CA THR A 25 -9.29 -4.97 -7.95
C THR A 25 -9.13 -4.92 -9.47
N GLY A 26 -8.47 -3.90 -10.00
CA GLY A 26 -8.19 -3.74 -11.43
C GLY A 26 -7.32 -4.87 -11.96
N LEU A 27 -6.26 -5.23 -11.26
CA LEU A 27 -5.39 -6.36 -11.62
C LEU A 27 -6.13 -7.70 -11.56
N ALA A 28 -6.99 -7.89 -10.56
CA ALA A 28 -7.81 -9.09 -10.45
C ALA A 28 -8.82 -9.22 -11.61
N LYS A 29 -9.37 -8.11 -12.10
CA LYS A 29 -10.20 -8.07 -13.33
C LYS A 29 -9.44 -8.45 -14.59
N LEU A 30 -8.12 -8.28 -14.59
CA LEU A 30 -7.22 -8.70 -15.67
C LEU A 30 -6.68 -10.12 -15.45
N ASP A 31 -7.41 -10.94 -14.68
CA ASP A 31 -7.10 -12.33 -14.35
C ASP A 31 -5.74 -12.54 -13.66
N LYS A 32 -5.20 -11.51 -13.02
CA LYS A 32 -3.99 -11.63 -12.20
C LYS A 32 -4.33 -12.12 -10.80
N LYS A 33 -3.49 -12.97 -10.23
CA LYS A 33 -3.62 -13.40 -8.84
C LYS A 33 -2.96 -12.38 -7.93
N VAL A 34 -3.75 -11.70 -7.11
CA VAL A 34 -3.33 -10.53 -6.34
C VAL A 34 -3.55 -10.75 -4.85
N VAL A 35 -2.56 -10.34 -4.04
CA VAL A 35 -2.73 -10.18 -2.61
C VAL A 35 -2.43 -8.73 -2.22
N MET A 36 -3.31 -8.17 -1.42
CA MET A 36 -3.12 -6.86 -0.78
C MET A 36 -2.81 -7.07 0.69
N ILE A 37 -1.82 -6.36 1.21
CA ILE A 37 -1.40 -6.42 2.62
C ILE A 37 -1.59 -5.04 3.23
N ASP A 38 -2.40 -4.97 4.28
CA ASP A 38 -2.50 -3.77 5.11
C ASP A 38 -1.34 -3.79 6.12
N THR A 39 -0.40 -2.86 5.98
CA THR A 39 0.75 -2.74 6.87
C THR A 39 0.60 -1.62 7.90
N ASP A 40 -0.58 -0.97 7.97
CA ASP A 40 -0.87 0.09 8.96
C ASP A 40 -1.34 -0.54 10.29
N ILE A 41 -0.37 -1.07 11.04
CA ILE A 41 -0.61 -1.71 12.34
C ILE A 41 -1.20 -0.69 13.32
N GLY A 42 -2.34 -1.03 13.90
CA GLY A 42 -3.08 -0.19 14.85
C GLY A 42 -4.22 0.62 14.22
N LEU A 43 -4.25 0.85 12.90
CA LEU A 43 -5.29 1.66 12.24
C LEU A 43 -6.07 0.93 11.13
N ARG A 44 -5.89 -0.31 10.95
CA ARG A 44 -6.60 -1.19 10.00
C ARG A 44 -7.71 -0.50 9.16
N ASN A 45 -7.46 -0.28 7.88
CA ASN A 45 -8.38 0.45 6.99
C ASN A 45 -8.72 -0.28 5.68
N LEU A 46 -7.80 -1.09 5.16
CA LEU A 46 -7.96 -1.72 3.85
C LEU A 46 -9.10 -2.75 3.83
N ASP A 47 -9.30 -3.48 4.92
CA ASP A 47 -10.39 -4.44 5.09
C ASP A 47 -11.77 -3.78 5.07
N VAL A 48 -11.90 -2.59 5.65
CA VAL A 48 -13.15 -1.80 5.61
C VAL A 48 -13.44 -1.34 4.18
N VAL A 49 -12.43 -0.80 3.46
CA VAL A 49 -12.59 -0.39 2.06
C VAL A 49 -12.99 -1.57 1.17
N MET A 50 -12.49 -2.77 1.47
CA MET A 50 -12.81 -3.99 0.73
C MET A 50 -14.11 -4.68 1.18
N GLY A 51 -14.72 -4.26 2.31
CA GLY A 51 -15.90 -4.87 2.91
C GLY A 51 -15.63 -6.29 3.43
N LEU A 52 -14.44 -6.52 3.97
CA LEU A 52 -13.97 -7.82 4.47
C LEU A 52 -13.74 -7.85 5.99
N GLU A 53 -14.05 -6.76 6.70
CA GLU A 53 -13.80 -6.55 8.12
C GLU A 53 -14.41 -7.65 9.03
N ASN A 54 -15.55 -8.21 8.63
CA ASN A 54 -16.24 -9.26 9.37
C ASN A 54 -15.72 -10.69 9.08
N ARG A 55 -14.66 -10.83 8.27
CA ARG A 55 -14.08 -12.13 7.88
C ARG A 55 -12.71 -12.39 8.51
N ILE A 56 -12.22 -11.45 9.31
CA ILE A 56 -10.89 -11.52 9.89
C ILE A 56 -10.89 -12.47 11.09
N VAL A 57 -10.05 -13.51 11.00
CA VAL A 57 -9.76 -14.43 12.10
C VAL A 57 -8.31 -14.23 12.57
N TYR A 58 -7.39 -14.14 11.62
CA TYR A 58 -5.96 -13.88 11.84
C TYR A 58 -5.51 -12.68 11.03
N ASN A 59 -4.40 -12.10 11.42
CA ASN A 59 -3.84 -10.89 10.82
C ASN A 59 -2.33 -11.05 10.54
N LEU A 60 -1.72 -10.01 9.98
CA LEU A 60 -0.29 -9.97 9.65
C LEU A 60 0.60 -10.31 10.84
N VAL A 61 0.30 -9.78 12.04
CA VAL A 61 1.12 -10.03 13.25
C VAL A 61 1.04 -11.49 13.66
N ASP A 62 -0.15 -12.11 13.61
CA ASP A 62 -0.32 -13.52 13.91
C ASP A 62 0.53 -14.42 13.01
N VAL A 63 0.67 -14.06 11.73
CA VAL A 63 1.52 -14.79 10.77
C VAL A 63 2.98 -14.67 11.13
N VAL A 64 3.48 -13.45 11.38
CA VAL A 64 4.92 -13.23 11.64
C VAL A 64 5.36 -13.75 13.01
N GLU A 65 4.44 -13.81 13.99
CA GLU A 65 4.64 -14.42 15.30
C GLU A 65 4.53 -15.97 15.26
N GLY A 66 4.07 -16.54 14.13
CA GLY A 66 3.90 -17.99 13.98
C GLY A 66 2.63 -18.55 14.67
N ASN A 67 1.68 -17.70 15.06
CA ASN A 67 0.41 -18.10 15.69
C ASN A 67 -0.53 -18.78 14.68
N CYS A 68 -0.33 -18.55 13.38
CA CYS A 68 -1.07 -19.20 12.30
C CYS A 68 -0.21 -19.35 11.06
N ARG A 69 -0.67 -20.19 10.11
CA ARG A 69 -0.06 -20.27 8.78
C ARG A 69 -0.57 -19.10 7.92
N LEU A 70 0.26 -18.60 7.01
CA LEU A 70 -0.10 -17.53 6.08
C LEU A 70 -1.47 -17.76 5.40
N LYS A 71 -1.73 -18.96 4.89
CA LYS A 71 -2.99 -19.31 4.22
C LYS A 71 -4.23 -19.19 5.11
N GLN A 72 -4.09 -19.25 6.41
CA GLN A 72 -5.20 -19.10 7.36
C GLN A 72 -5.55 -17.63 7.60
N ALA A 73 -4.58 -16.73 7.42
CA ALA A 73 -4.77 -15.29 7.56
C ALA A 73 -5.23 -14.62 6.26
N LEU A 74 -5.04 -15.26 5.11
CA LEU A 74 -5.47 -14.74 3.81
C LEU A 74 -7.00 -14.81 3.68
N ILE A 75 -7.61 -13.65 3.43
CA ILE A 75 -9.04 -13.50 3.20
C ILE A 75 -9.29 -13.35 1.71
N LYS A 76 -10.07 -14.26 1.12
CA LYS A 76 -10.48 -14.19 -0.26
C LYS A 76 -11.58 -13.14 -0.46
N ASP A 77 -11.46 -12.28 -1.47
CA ASP A 77 -12.50 -11.31 -1.83
C ASP A 77 -13.81 -12.00 -2.22
N LYS A 78 -14.94 -11.32 -1.96
CA LYS A 78 -16.27 -11.86 -2.24
C LYS A 78 -16.61 -11.87 -3.73
N ARG A 79 -16.03 -10.96 -4.51
CA ARG A 79 -16.34 -10.70 -5.92
C ARG A 79 -15.34 -11.35 -6.86
N TYR A 80 -14.05 -11.39 -6.44
CA TYR A 80 -12.95 -11.86 -7.27
C TYR A 80 -12.21 -13.01 -6.57
N SER A 81 -12.25 -14.19 -7.19
CA SER A 81 -11.67 -15.42 -6.61
C SER A 81 -10.13 -15.43 -6.61
N ASN A 82 -9.51 -14.54 -7.35
CA ASN A 82 -8.07 -14.34 -7.50
C ASN A 82 -7.53 -13.11 -6.72
N LEU A 83 -8.39 -12.45 -5.91
CA LEU A 83 -8.03 -11.32 -5.06
C LEU A 83 -8.08 -11.73 -3.60
N PHE A 84 -7.01 -11.41 -2.87
CA PHE A 84 -6.85 -11.75 -1.45
C PHE A 84 -6.41 -10.53 -0.63
N LEU A 85 -6.75 -10.55 0.64
CA LEU A 85 -6.34 -9.57 1.63
C LEU A 85 -5.63 -10.27 2.80
N LEU A 86 -4.48 -9.75 3.20
CA LEU A 86 -3.86 -10.00 4.50
C LEU A 86 -4.09 -8.76 5.37
N PRO A 87 -4.97 -8.82 6.38
CA PRO A 87 -5.32 -7.66 7.19
C PRO A 87 -4.24 -7.32 8.21
N SER A 88 -4.20 -6.07 8.61
CA SER A 88 -3.38 -5.60 9.73
C SER A 88 -3.99 -5.94 11.10
N ALA A 89 -3.19 -5.82 12.17
CA ALA A 89 -3.65 -5.94 13.55
C ALA A 89 -4.19 -4.61 14.08
N GLN A 90 -5.29 -4.63 14.83
CA GLN A 90 -5.89 -3.43 15.44
C GLN A 90 -5.23 -2.98 16.74
N THR A 91 -4.76 -3.94 17.54
CA THR A 91 -4.38 -3.71 18.96
C THR A 91 -2.92 -4.05 19.24
N ARG A 92 -2.08 -4.02 18.21
CA ARG A 92 -0.65 -4.32 18.33
C ARG A 92 0.20 -3.06 18.13
N ASP A 93 1.41 -3.10 18.68
CA ASP A 93 2.40 -2.05 18.45
C ASP A 93 2.97 -2.13 17.02
N LYS A 94 3.31 -0.99 16.44
CA LYS A 94 3.95 -0.91 15.11
C LYS A 94 5.28 -1.63 15.04
N SER A 95 5.94 -1.83 16.18
CA SER A 95 7.18 -2.61 16.30
C SER A 95 6.99 -4.13 16.30
N SER A 96 5.75 -4.63 16.28
CA SER A 96 5.44 -6.06 16.28
C SER A 96 5.88 -6.78 14.99
N VAL A 97 6.26 -6.05 13.96
CA VAL A 97 6.75 -6.59 12.68
C VAL A 97 8.07 -5.91 12.33
N SER A 98 9.09 -6.70 11.97
CA SER A 98 10.37 -6.18 11.49
C SER A 98 10.46 -6.18 9.96
N PRO A 99 11.38 -5.39 9.35
CA PRO A 99 11.66 -5.42 7.92
C PRO A 99 12.01 -6.84 7.41
N GLU A 100 12.80 -7.59 8.17
CA GLU A 100 13.20 -8.96 7.82
C GLU A 100 12.01 -9.92 7.80
N GLN A 101 11.10 -9.78 8.76
CA GLN A 101 9.86 -10.57 8.80
C GLN A 101 8.96 -10.24 7.61
N MET A 102 8.83 -8.95 7.26
CA MET A 102 8.07 -8.52 6.08
C MET A 102 8.67 -9.06 4.79
N LYS A 103 9.99 -8.98 4.64
CA LYS A 103 10.70 -9.53 3.47
C LYS A 103 10.45 -11.03 3.33
N LYS A 104 10.60 -11.79 4.42
CA LYS A 104 10.33 -13.24 4.42
C LYS A 104 8.90 -13.57 4.01
N LEU A 105 7.93 -12.83 4.55
CA LEU A 105 6.50 -12.97 4.21
C LEU A 105 6.24 -12.70 2.73
N VAL A 106 6.81 -11.62 2.21
CA VAL A 106 6.68 -11.23 0.80
C VAL A 106 7.32 -12.30 -0.11
N ASP A 107 8.50 -12.82 0.25
CA ASP A 107 9.17 -13.86 -0.53
C ASP A 107 8.34 -15.17 -0.58
N GLU A 108 7.66 -15.53 0.50
CA GLU A 108 6.71 -16.65 0.51
C GLU A 108 5.53 -16.39 -0.45
N LEU A 109 4.94 -15.20 -0.41
CA LEU A 109 3.81 -14.81 -1.25
C LEU A 109 4.17 -14.75 -2.75
N ARG A 110 5.41 -14.42 -3.10
CA ARG A 110 5.90 -14.39 -4.49
C ARG A 110 5.73 -15.75 -5.21
N THR A 111 5.69 -16.85 -4.49
CA THR A 111 5.51 -18.18 -5.05
C THR A 111 4.08 -18.45 -5.53
N GLU A 112 3.11 -17.70 -5.02
CA GLU A 112 1.69 -17.96 -5.26
C GLU A 112 0.95 -16.82 -5.98
N PHE A 113 1.49 -15.58 -5.96
CA PHE A 113 0.81 -14.38 -6.46
C PHE A 113 1.59 -13.71 -7.59
N ASP A 114 0.85 -13.16 -8.57
CA ASP A 114 1.43 -12.34 -9.64
C ASP A 114 1.79 -10.95 -9.13
N TYR A 115 0.94 -10.39 -8.25
CA TYR A 115 1.12 -9.07 -7.64
C TYR A 115 0.89 -9.12 -6.14
N ILE A 116 1.79 -8.47 -5.42
CA ILE A 116 1.71 -8.25 -3.97
C ILE A 116 1.67 -6.73 -3.75
N LEU A 117 0.57 -6.21 -3.24
CA LEU A 117 0.38 -4.79 -3.00
C LEU A 117 0.47 -4.51 -1.49
N LEU A 118 1.39 -3.64 -1.09
CA LEU A 118 1.61 -3.27 0.30
C LEU A 118 0.99 -1.88 0.54
N ASP A 119 -0.13 -1.82 1.27
CA ASP A 119 -0.71 -0.54 1.72
C ASP A 119 0.08 -0.03 2.92
N CYS A 120 0.98 0.91 2.66
CA CYS A 120 1.91 1.44 3.64
C CYS A 120 1.22 2.50 4.53
N PRO A 121 1.51 2.60 5.84
CA PRO A 121 1.06 3.74 6.63
C PRO A 121 1.60 5.06 6.07
N ALA A 122 0.90 6.17 6.35
CA ALA A 122 1.38 7.49 5.96
C ALA A 122 2.61 7.88 6.78
N GLY A 123 3.53 8.62 6.15
CA GLY A 123 4.75 9.11 6.80
C GLY A 123 5.94 8.18 6.63
N ILE A 124 6.98 8.43 7.43
CA ILE A 124 8.33 7.85 7.29
C ILE A 124 8.78 7.01 8.49
N GLU A 125 7.85 6.66 9.37
CA GLU A 125 8.15 5.92 10.59
C GLU A 125 8.43 4.42 10.32
N GLN A 126 8.53 3.64 11.39
CA GLN A 126 8.84 2.20 11.35
C GLN A 126 7.97 1.41 10.36
N GLY A 127 6.67 1.73 10.26
CA GLY A 127 5.77 1.09 9.31
C GLY A 127 6.15 1.30 7.84
N PHE A 128 6.73 2.45 7.50
CA PHE A 128 7.28 2.72 6.17
C PHE A 128 8.45 1.78 5.85
N LYS A 129 9.43 1.66 6.76
CA LYS A 129 10.57 0.76 6.57
C LYS A 129 10.16 -0.70 6.41
N ASN A 130 9.17 -1.15 7.17
CA ASN A 130 8.63 -2.50 7.04
C ASN A 130 7.98 -2.70 5.65
N ALA A 131 7.18 -1.74 5.19
CA ALA A 131 6.45 -1.87 3.94
C ALA A 131 7.37 -1.86 2.70
N ILE A 132 8.48 -1.12 2.71
CA ILE A 132 9.42 -1.07 1.59
C ILE A 132 10.39 -2.26 1.55
N ALA A 133 10.53 -3.01 2.65
CA ALA A 133 11.41 -4.16 2.73
C ALA A 133 10.96 -5.29 1.80
N GLY A 134 11.55 -5.43 0.65
CA GLY A 134 11.24 -6.43 -0.37
C GLY A 134 10.34 -5.93 -1.48
N ALA A 135 10.05 -4.63 -1.54
CA ALA A 135 9.34 -4.03 -2.66
C ALA A 135 10.22 -3.91 -3.92
N ASP A 136 9.63 -4.16 -5.08
CA ASP A 136 10.28 -3.99 -6.39
C ASP A 136 9.98 -2.61 -7.00
N ARG A 137 8.84 -2.02 -6.58
CA ARG A 137 8.30 -0.77 -7.11
C ARG A 137 7.58 -0.01 -6.00
N ALA A 138 7.56 1.32 -6.09
CA ALA A 138 6.72 2.18 -5.25
C ALA A 138 5.76 3.01 -6.10
N ILE A 139 4.54 3.16 -5.61
CA ILE A 139 3.57 4.16 -6.08
C ILE A 139 3.34 5.14 -4.93
N ILE A 140 3.70 6.39 -5.15
CA ILE A 140 3.47 7.47 -4.20
C ILE A 140 2.17 8.16 -4.55
N VAL A 141 1.23 8.24 -3.60
CA VAL A 141 -0.04 8.95 -3.80
C VAL A 141 0.05 10.33 -3.15
N THR A 142 -0.24 11.37 -3.93
CA THR A 142 -0.32 12.76 -3.46
C THR A 142 -1.60 13.44 -3.95
N THR A 143 -1.82 14.66 -3.52
CA THR A 143 -2.88 15.58 -4.00
C THR A 143 -2.24 16.88 -4.47
N PRO A 144 -2.92 17.69 -5.31
CA PRO A 144 -2.40 18.95 -5.84
C PRO A 144 -2.41 20.07 -4.79
N GLU A 145 -1.77 19.80 -3.66
CA GLU A 145 -1.58 20.70 -2.53
C GLU A 145 -0.09 20.79 -2.20
N VAL A 146 0.46 21.99 -2.05
CA VAL A 146 1.90 22.22 -1.81
C VAL A 146 2.46 21.38 -0.66
N SER A 147 1.71 21.26 0.44
CA SER A 147 2.15 20.44 1.60
C SER A 147 2.24 18.94 1.24
N ALA A 148 1.26 18.42 0.51
CA ALA A 148 1.24 17.01 0.11
C ALA A 148 2.35 16.68 -0.89
N ILE A 149 2.64 17.62 -1.81
CA ILE A 149 3.72 17.49 -2.81
C ILE A 149 5.09 17.47 -2.12
N ARG A 150 5.36 18.40 -1.19
CA ARG A 150 6.61 18.41 -0.40
C ARG A 150 6.81 17.14 0.42
N ASP A 151 5.73 16.60 0.98
CA ASP A 151 5.79 15.33 1.69
C ASP A 151 6.04 14.16 0.73
N ALA A 152 5.50 14.20 -0.50
CA ALA A 152 5.76 13.20 -1.54
C ALA A 152 7.23 13.26 -2.01
N ASP A 153 7.78 14.45 -2.25
CA ASP A 153 9.18 14.64 -2.60
C ASP A 153 10.13 14.04 -1.55
N ARG A 154 9.83 14.26 -0.26
CA ARG A 154 10.59 13.62 0.83
C ARG A 154 10.53 12.09 0.76
N ILE A 155 9.37 11.51 0.45
CA ILE A 155 9.22 10.05 0.28
C ILE A 155 10.04 9.55 -0.91
N ILE A 156 10.06 10.29 -2.03
CA ILE A 156 10.88 9.96 -3.20
C ILE A 156 12.35 9.85 -2.79
N GLY A 157 12.89 10.88 -2.14
CA GLY A 157 14.29 10.87 -1.70
C GLY A 157 14.64 9.72 -0.75
N LEU A 158 13.71 9.31 0.13
CA LEU A 158 13.91 8.16 1.01
C LEU A 158 13.91 6.83 0.24
N LEU A 159 13.01 6.67 -0.73
CA LEU A 159 12.94 5.46 -1.55
C LEU A 159 14.18 5.32 -2.45
N GLU A 160 14.69 6.44 -2.97
CA GLU A 160 15.95 6.47 -3.74
C GLU A 160 17.15 6.10 -2.86
N ALA A 161 17.19 6.57 -1.62
CA ALA A 161 18.23 6.21 -0.65
C ALA A 161 18.21 4.72 -0.27
N GLU A 162 17.05 4.08 -0.34
CA GLU A 162 16.87 2.62 -0.17
C GLU A 162 17.05 1.86 -1.51
N GLU A 163 17.60 2.51 -2.53
CA GLU A 163 17.92 1.95 -3.86
C GLU A 163 16.71 1.41 -4.65
N LEU A 164 15.50 1.85 -4.34
CA LEU A 164 14.32 1.47 -5.09
C LEU A 164 14.28 2.20 -6.45
N LYS A 165 14.43 1.44 -7.54
CA LYS A 165 14.65 2.01 -8.88
C LYS A 165 13.37 2.41 -9.63
N LYS A 166 12.23 1.84 -9.23
CA LYS A 166 10.94 2.09 -9.89
C LYS A 166 10.03 2.84 -8.94
N ILE A 167 9.97 4.15 -9.09
CA ILE A 167 9.15 5.05 -8.29
C ILE A 167 8.21 5.79 -9.22
N GLU A 168 6.92 5.73 -8.94
CA GLU A 168 5.86 6.37 -9.73
C GLU A 168 5.00 7.26 -8.84
N LEU A 169 4.52 8.36 -9.39
CA LEU A 169 3.66 9.31 -8.69
C LEU A 169 2.23 9.23 -9.22
N VAL A 170 1.27 9.11 -8.32
CA VAL A 170 -0.16 9.26 -8.59
C VAL A 170 -0.66 10.55 -7.96
N ILE A 171 -1.05 11.50 -8.80
CA ILE A 171 -1.66 12.76 -8.36
C ILE A 171 -3.17 12.56 -8.30
N ASN A 172 -3.70 12.38 -7.10
CA ASN A 172 -5.11 12.11 -6.86
C ASN A 172 -5.91 13.42 -6.72
N ARG A 173 -7.22 13.36 -6.93
CA ARG A 173 -8.19 14.45 -6.73
C ARG A 173 -7.97 15.67 -7.62
N ILE A 174 -7.33 15.55 -8.77
CA ILE A 174 -7.26 16.64 -9.75
C ILE A 174 -8.66 16.89 -10.32
N ARG A 175 -9.05 18.16 -10.31
CA ARG A 175 -10.29 18.66 -10.90
C ARG A 175 -9.96 19.64 -12.02
N MET A 176 -10.14 19.18 -13.24
CA MET A 176 -9.79 19.97 -14.44
C MET A 176 -10.57 21.28 -14.57
N ASP A 177 -11.78 21.35 -14.03
CA ASP A 177 -12.57 22.58 -13.95
C ASP A 177 -11.92 23.63 -13.03
N MET A 178 -11.34 23.18 -11.92
CA MET A 178 -10.60 24.05 -10.97
C MET A 178 -9.24 24.47 -11.53
N VAL A 179 -8.52 23.53 -12.17
CA VAL A 179 -7.23 23.84 -12.83
C VAL A 179 -7.41 24.92 -13.89
N LYS A 180 -8.44 24.82 -14.75
CA LYS A 180 -8.74 25.82 -15.78
C LYS A 180 -9.06 27.21 -15.23
N ARG A 181 -9.60 27.31 -14.03
CA ARG A 181 -9.87 28.59 -13.35
C ARG A 181 -8.69 29.13 -12.56
N GLY A 182 -7.61 28.37 -12.40
CA GLY A 182 -6.47 28.72 -11.55
C GLY A 182 -6.72 28.49 -10.03
N ASP A 183 -7.77 27.74 -9.69
CA ASP A 183 -8.14 27.42 -8.29
C ASP A 183 -7.41 26.16 -7.77
N MET A 184 -6.73 25.43 -8.64
CA MET A 184 -6.00 24.19 -8.34
C MET A 184 -4.77 24.07 -9.22
N MET A 185 -3.68 23.51 -8.68
CA MET A 185 -2.46 23.21 -9.42
C MET A 185 -2.74 22.16 -10.51
N SER A 186 -2.13 22.36 -11.66
CA SER A 186 -2.14 21.38 -12.75
C SER A 186 -1.19 20.21 -12.47
N VAL A 187 -1.19 19.21 -13.34
CA VAL A 187 -0.20 18.11 -13.28
C VAL A 187 1.21 18.64 -13.47
N GLU A 188 1.37 19.56 -14.43
CA GLU A 188 2.64 20.20 -14.74
C GLU A 188 3.17 20.97 -13.53
N ASP A 189 2.33 21.78 -12.87
CA ASP A 189 2.72 22.53 -11.66
C ASP A 189 3.20 21.59 -10.53
N VAL A 190 2.58 20.41 -10.41
CA VAL A 190 2.96 19.42 -9.38
C VAL A 190 4.30 18.75 -9.71
N VAL A 191 4.58 18.51 -10.99
CA VAL A 191 5.83 17.87 -11.45
C VAL A 191 7.01 18.83 -11.37
N ASP A 192 6.76 20.14 -11.51
CA ASP A 192 7.80 21.18 -11.48
C ASP A 192 8.29 21.54 -10.06
N ILE A 193 7.61 21.08 -9.02
CA ILE A 193 7.99 21.28 -7.59
C ILE A 193 8.86 20.15 -7.09
#